data_0b16b2cb9aa181bda6730ffd7f21fc89
#
_entry.id   0b16b2cb9aa181bda6730ffd7f21fc89
#
_cell.length_a   1.000
_cell.length_b   1.000
_cell.length_c   1.000
_cell.angle_alpha   90.00
_cell.angle_beta   90.00
_cell.angle_gamma   90.00
#
_symmetry.space_group_name_H-M   'P 1'
#
loop_
_entity.id
_entity.type
_entity.pdbx_description
1 polymer ?
#
loop_
_entity_poly.entity_id
_entity_poly.type
_entity_poly.pdbx_seq_one_letter_code
_entity_poly.pdbx_strand_id
1 'polypeptide(L)'
;MDLARRLVEIPGVIVVDEFTSVVDRQVAQIGSHAVQKHIRKAKRQFVAVTCHYDVIDWLQPDWILEPATMTFTWRSVQPRPRVEVEIRRCPYALWEMFAPFHYMSKDLHKAARCFAVYAGGRPVAFNGVLHFPHPKVPDIMRSSRTVTLPDWQGLGLAMLMGDTLGAAYKAIGKRFRRYPAHPAFIRAHDKSPLWKMEKEGGTFTGRAGETSGKHQKTAQQQRPCATFEYVGPAMDRAQAVNFLQGEP
;
A
#
# COMPACT_ATOMS: atom_id res chain seq x y z
N MET A 1 -27.69 10.24 0.99
CA MET A 1 -26.65 10.99 1.76
C MET A 1 -26.68 10.70 3.27
N ASP A 2 -27.68 10.01 3.74
CA ASP A 2 -27.92 9.82 5.17
C ASP A 2 -27.10 8.66 5.80
N LEU A 3 -26.80 7.59 5.03
CA LEU A 3 -26.10 6.41 5.57
C LEU A 3 -24.69 6.74 6.10
N ALA A 4 -23.91 7.50 5.34
CA ALA A 4 -22.54 7.84 5.75
C ALA A 4 -22.54 8.67 7.05
N ARG A 5 -23.49 9.57 7.22
CA ARG A 5 -23.69 10.36 8.43
C ARG A 5 -24.09 9.47 9.60
N ARG A 6 -25.05 8.57 9.42
CA ARG A 6 -25.49 7.62 10.46
C ARG A 6 -24.36 6.71 10.91
N LEU A 7 -23.51 6.27 10.00
CA LEU A 7 -22.33 5.45 10.30
C LEU A 7 -21.33 6.15 11.23
N VAL A 8 -21.29 7.48 11.24
CA VAL A 8 -20.35 8.26 12.05
C VAL A 8 -20.99 8.76 13.35
N GLU A 9 -22.22 9.26 13.30
CA GLU A 9 -22.85 10.01 14.37
C GLU A 9 -23.67 9.17 15.36
N ILE A 10 -24.27 8.03 14.93
CA ILE A 10 -25.15 7.26 15.79
C ILE A 10 -24.33 6.35 16.72
N PRO A 11 -24.43 6.49 18.05
CA PRO A 11 -23.82 5.54 18.97
C PRO A 11 -24.59 4.21 18.99
N GLY A 12 -23.89 3.08 19.23
CA GLY A 12 -24.50 1.77 19.36
C GLY A 12 -24.73 1.01 18.06
N VAL A 13 -25.78 0.20 18.00
CA VAL A 13 -26.15 -0.61 16.84
C VAL A 13 -26.81 0.26 15.79
N ILE A 14 -26.33 0.17 14.56
CA ILE A 14 -26.91 0.85 13.41
C ILE A 14 -27.78 -0.13 12.64
N VAL A 15 -29.08 0.13 12.54
CA VAL A 15 -30.01 -0.66 11.75
C VAL A 15 -30.41 0.13 10.52
N VAL A 16 -30.29 -0.48 9.34
CA VAL A 16 -30.70 0.10 8.07
C VAL A 16 -31.67 -0.83 7.39
N ASP A 17 -32.90 -0.38 7.29
CA ASP A 17 -33.96 -1.06 6.56
C ASP A 17 -33.88 -0.74 5.07
N GLU A 18 -34.34 -1.65 4.23
CA GLU A 18 -34.25 -1.59 2.77
C GLU A 18 -32.84 -1.27 2.25
N PHE A 19 -31.84 -1.85 2.90
CA PHE A 19 -30.45 -1.61 2.53
C PHE A 19 -30.21 -1.95 1.06
N THR A 20 -29.77 -0.95 0.28
CA THR A 20 -29.53 -0.99 -1.17
C THR A 20 -30.74 -1.09 -2.08
N SER A 21 -31.98 -0.99 -1.57
CA SER A 21 -33.20 -1.18 -2.39
C SER A 21 -33.40 -0.09 -3.44
N VAL A 22 -32.94 1.13 -3.16
CA VAL A 22 -33.18 2.32 -4.00
C VAL A 22 -31.98 2.79 -4.83
N VAL A 23 -30.91 1.98 -4.89
CA VAL A 23 -29.69 2.36 -5.60
C VAL A 23 -29.33 1.33 -6.69
N ASP A 24 -28.65 1.80 -7.72
CA ASP A 24 -28.09 0.94 -8.74
C ASP A 24 -27.18 -0.15 -8.16
N ARG A 25 -27.13 -1.32 -8.83
CA ARG A 25 -26.39 -2.50 -8.29
C ARG A 25 -24.88 -2.26 -8.18
N GLN A 26 -24.29 -1.44 -9.05
CA GLN A 26 -22.87 -1.09 -8.93
C GLN A 26 -22.63 -0.17 -7.72
N VAL A 27 -23.50 0.81 -7.55
CA VAL A 27 -23.48 1.71 -6.37
C VAL A 27 -23.72 0.93 -5.09
N ALA A 28 -24.67 -0.02 -5.11
CA ALA A 28 -24.95 -0.92 -4.00
C ALA A 28 -23.72 -1.76 -3.60
N GLN A 29 -23.00 -2.31 -4.58
CA GLN A 29 -21.80 -3.10 -4.35
C GLN A 29 -20.69 -2.25 -3.70
N ILE A 30 -20.38 -1.11 -4.31
CA ILE A 30 -19.34 -0.19 -3.80
C ILE A 30 -19.71 0.31 -2.39
N GLY A 31 -20.98 0.68 -2.19
CA GLY A 31 -21.49 1.14 -0.90
C GLY A 31 -21.41 0.07 0.18
N SER A 32 -21.81 -1.17 -0.15
CA SER A 32 -21.73 -2.31 0.77
C SER A 32 -20.31 -2.62 1.21
N HIS A 33 -19.35 -2.63 0.28
CA HIS A 33 -17.94 -2.79 0.62
C HIS A 33 -17.39 -1.65 1.50
N ALA A 34 -17.81 -0.41 1.24
CA ALA A 34 -17.41 0.74 2.06
C ALA A 34 -17.97 0.62 3.49
N VAL A 35 -19.24 0.25 3.64
CA VAL A 35 -19.88 -0.02 4.94
C VAL A 35 -19.17 -1.13 5.69
N GLN A 36 -18.98 -2.28 5.05
CA GLN A 36 -18.29 -3.44 5.63
C GLN A 36 -16.90 -3.04 6.16
N LYS A 37 -16.13 -2.34 5.34
CA LYS A 37 -14.78 -1.88 5.72
C LYS A 37 -14.81 -0.90 6.91
N HIS A 38 -15.77 0.03 6.92
CA HIS A 38 -15.91 1.00 8.00
C HIS A 38 -16.30 0.33 9.31
N ILE A 39 -17.36 -0.49 9.31
CA ILE A 39 -17.88 -1.19 10.50
C ILE A 39 -16.82 -2.06 11.15
N ARG A 40 -16.08 -2.84 10.37
CA ARG A 40 -14.99 -3.69 10.89
C ARG A 40 -13.83 -2.88 11.46
N LYS A 41 -13.46 -1.79 10.78
CA LYS A 41 -12.38 -0.91 11.25
C LYS A 41 -12.76 -0.19 12.55
N ALA A 42 -14.02 0.28 12.63
CA ALA A 42 -14.53 1.00 13.79
C ALA A 42 -15.03 0.06 14.91
N LYS A 43 -15.02 -1.27 14.69
CA LYS A 43 -15.56 -2.30 15.61
C LYS A 43 -16.99 -1.99 16.04
N ARG A 44 -17.84 -1.56 15.09
CA ARG A 44 -19.23 -1.20 15.34
C ARG A 44 -20.18 -2.31 14.93
N GLN A 45 -21.39 -2.29 15.48
CA GLN A 45 -22.47 -3.21 15.12
C GLN A 45 -23.36 -2.57 14.06
N PHE A 46 -23.67 -3.36 13.01
CA PHE A 46 -24.49 -2.94 11.90
C PHE A 46 -25.43 -4.07 11.48
N VAL A 47 -26.70 -3.75 11.31
CA VAL A 47 -27.72 -4.66 10.83
C VAL A 47 -28.30 -4.10 9.53
N ALA A 48 -28.19 -4.86 8.45
CA ALA A 48 -28.83 -4.56 7.18
C ALA A 48 -30.08 -5.44 7.03
N VAL A 49 -31.22 -4.83 6.78
CA VAL A 49 -32.43 -5.52 6.36
C VAL A 49 -32.58 -5.31 4.86
N THR A 50 -32.58 -6.37 4.07
CA THR A 50 -32.61 -6.30 2.61
C THR A 50 -33.30 -7.51 2.01
N CYS A 51 -33.90 -7.34 0.84
CA CYS A 51 -34.41 -8.43 0.01
C CYS A 51 -33.41 -8.91 -1.06
N HIS A 52 -32.21 -8.31 -1.10
CA HIS A 52 -31.20 -8.58 -2.12
C HIS A 52 -30.12 -9.53 -1.61
N TYR A 53 -30.07 -10.74 -2.11
CA TYR A 53 -29.12 -11.78 -1.67
C TYR A 53 -27.67 -11.51 -2.05
N ASP A 54 -27.38 -10.74 -3.13
CA ASP A 54 -26.04 -10.36 -3.55
C ASP A 54 -25.31 -9.46 -2.51
N VAL A 55 -26.09 -8.76 -1.67
CA VAL A 55 -25.56 -7.96 -0.56
C VAL A 55 -24.77 -8.83 0.45
N ILE A 56 -25.13 -10.11 0.58
CA ILE A 56 -24.46 -11.05 1.50
C ILE A 56 -22.98 -11.17 1.18
N ASP A 57 -22.64 -11.29 -0.10
CA ASP A 57 -21.24 -11.42 -0.52
C ASP A 57 -20.46 -10.11 -0.37
N TRP A 58 -21.13 -8.97 -0.49
CA TRP A 58 -20.49 -7.67 -0.38
C TRP A 58 -20.32 -7.18 1.06
N LEU A 59 -21.31 -7.43 1.93
CA LEU A 59 -21.25 -7.10 3.36
C LEU A 59 -20.47 -8.13 4.17
N GLN A 60 -20.48 -9.39 3.74
CA GLN A 60 -19.89 -10.51 4.49
C GLN A 60 -20.32 -10.50 5.96
N PRO A 61 -21.64 -10.62 6.24
CA PRO A 61 -22.17 -10.49 7.59
C PRO A 61 -21.68 -11.63 8.49
N ASP A 62 -21.63 -11.39 9.79
CA ASP A 62 -21.27 -12.39 10.77
C ASP A 62 -22.42 -13.37 11.03
N TRP A 63 -23.66 -12.94 10.79
CA TRP A 63 -24.86 -13.76 10.88
C TRP A 63 -25.91 -13.31 9.85
N ILE A 64 -26.76 -14.25 9.47
CA ILE A 64 -27.88 -14.05 8.55
C ILE A 64 -29.12 -14.63 9.19
N LEU A 65 -30.20 -13.84 9.29
CA LEU A 65 -31.54 -14.29 9.61
C LEU A 65 -32.40 -14.20 8.35
N GLU A 66 -32.96 -15.30 7.94
CA GLU A 66 -33.89 -15.39 6.82
C GLU A 66 -35.31 -15.64 7.36
N PRO A 67 -36.16 -14.63 7.46
CA PRO A 67 -37.50 -14.74 8.04
C PRO A 67 -38.42 -15.70 7.26
N ALA A 68 -38.27 -15.79 5.93
CA ALA A 68 -39.11 -16.63 5.08
C ALA A 68 -38.96 -18.12 5.42
N THR A 69 -37.80 -18.56 5.82
CA THR A 69 -37.47 -19.93 6.20
C THR A 69 -37.30 -20.12 7.72
N MET A 70 -37.36 -18.99 8.46
CA MET A 70 -37.04 -18.94 9.90
C MET A 70 -35.66 -19.52 10.22
N THR A 71 -34.71 -19.39 9.29
CA THR A 71 -33.35 -19.88 9.47
C THR A 71 -32.44 -18.80 10.00
N PHE A 72 -31.60 -19.19 10.95
CA PHE A 72 -30.53 -18.36 11.48
C PHE A 72 -29.19 -19.05 11.22
N THR A 73 -28.32 -18.38 10.49
CA THR A 73 -27.03 -18.94 10.11
C THR A 73 -25.90 -18.03 10.60
N TRP A 74 -24.98 -18.60 11.37
CA TRP A 74 -23.71 -17.96 11.65
C TRP A 74 -22.80 -18.14 10.43
N ARG A 75 -22.46 -17.05 9.78
CA ARG A 75 -21.43 -17.07 8.77
C ARG A 75 -20.13 -16.68 9.46
N SER A 76 -19.24 -17.65 9.64
CA SER A 76 -17.87 -17.30 10.00
C SER A 76 -17.33 -16.40 8.90
N VAL A 77 -16.87 -15.20 9.28
CA VAL A 77 -16.15 -14.32 8.36
C VAL A 77 -15.02 -15.15 7.78
N GLN A 78 -15.14 -15.53 6.51
CA GLN A 78 -14.01 -16.16 5.85
C GLN A 78 -12.83 -15.19 5.99
N PRO A 79 -11.71 -15.61 6.57
CA PRO A 79 -10.54 -14.78 6.58
C PRO A 79 -10.31 -14.34 5.13
N ARG A 80 -10.06 -13.05 4.93
CA ARG A 80 -9.76 -12.51 3.59
C ARG A 80 -8.82 -13.48 2.91
N PRO A 81 -9.11 -13.92 1.67
CA PRO A 81 -8.25 -14.88 0.99
C PRO A 81 -6.82 -14.37 1.11
N ARG A 82 -5.93 -15.18 1.62
CA ARG A 82 -4.52 -14.82 1.72
C ARG A 82 -4.01 -14.65 0.31
N VAL A 83 -3.59 -13.45 -0.01
CA VAL A 83 -2.90 -13.20 -1.27
C VAL A 83 -1.46 -13.62 -1.05
N GLU A 84 -1.10 -14.76 -1.59
CA GLU A 84 0.30 -15.20 -1.60
C GLU A 84 1.07 -14.37 -2.60
N VAL A 85 2.15 -13.78 -2.14
CA VAL A 85 3.01 -12.96 -2.96
C VAL A 85 4.47 -13.38 -2.79
N GLU A 86 5.19 -13.32 -3.89
CA GLU A 86 6.63 -13.51 -3.94
C GLU A 86 7.31 -12.18 -4.24
N ILE A 87 8.38 -11.86 -3.52
CA ILE A 87 9.20 -10.69 -3.80
C ILE A 87 10.56 -11.17 -4.28
N ARG A 88 10.96 -10.79 -5.47
CA ARG A 88 12.24 -11.18 -6.05
C ARG A 88 12.81 -10.13 -6.97
N ARG A 89 14.05 -10.31 -7.38
CA ARG A 89 14.66 -9.50 -8.44
C ARG A 89 13.90 -9.66 -9.75
N CYS A 90 13.92 -8.62 -10.55
CA CYS A 90 13.28 -8.61 -11.86
C CYS A 90 14.18 -7.90 -12.89
N PRO A 91 14.02 -8.21 -14.17
CA PRO A 91 14.73 -7.50 -15.25
C PRO A 91 14.40 -6.01 -15.26
N TYR A 92 15.37 -5.18 -15.66
CA TYR A 92 15.18 -3.74 -15.82
C TYR A 92 14.02 -3.41 -16.77
N ALA A 93 13.87 -4.20 -17.84
CA ALA A 93 12.80 -4.02 -18.84
C ALA A 93 11.39 -4.09 -18.23
N LEU A 94 11.21 -4.79 -17.09
CA LEU A 94 9.91 -4.85 -16.41
C LEU A 94 9.39 -3.47 -16.00
N TRP A 95 10.28 -2.46 -15.86
CA TRP A 95 9.89 -1.10 -15.57
C TRP A 95 8.93 -0.50 -16.59
N GLU A 96 9.01 -0.88 -17.85
CA GLU A 96 8.13 -0.38 -18.91
C GLU A 96 6.64 -0.61 -18.59
N MET A 97 6.32 -1.73 -17.95
CA MET A 97 4.97 -2.05 -17.50
C MET A 97 4.48 -1.11 -16.39
N PHE A 98 5.37 -0.64 -15.52
CA PHE A 98 5.03 0.19 -14.36
C PHE A 98 5.19 1.69 -14.61
N ALA A 99 6.00 2.08 -15.57
CA ALA A 99 6.31 3.46 -15.88
C ALA A 99 5.07 4.35 -16.14
N PRO A 100 3.99 3.88 -16.83
CA PRO A 100 2.79 4.67 -17.03
C PRO A 100 2.08 5.09 -15.73
N PHE A 101 2.19 4.28 -14.69
CA PHE A 101 1.53 4.49 -13.39
C PHE A 101 2.38 5.27 -12.39
N HIS A 102 3.61 5.63 -12.76
CA HIS A 102 4.46 6.44 -11.90
C HIS A 102 4.14 7.93 -12.08
N TYR A 103 3.85 8.62 -10.98
CA TYR A 103 3.38 10.01 -10.96
C TYR A 103 4.44 11.06 -11.36
N MET A 104 5.70 10.66 -11.48
CA MET A 104 6.81 11.54 -11.91
C MET A 104 7.34 11.11 -13.29
N SER A 105 8.61 11.45 -13.58
CA SER A 105 9.30 11.00 -14.77
C SER A 105 9.20 9.47 -14.93
N LYS A 106 8.97 9.03 -16.16
CA LYS A 106 8.94 7.62 -16.54
C LYS A 106 10.36 7.00 -16.59
N ASP A 107 11.40 7.82 -16.41
CA ASP A 107 12.78 7.35 -16.48
C ASP A 107 13.16 6.58 -15.22
N LEU A 108 13.78 5.43 -15.41
CA LEU A 108 14.47 4.68 -14.38
C LEU A 108 15.99 4.77 -14.62
N HIS A 109 16.74 5.02 -13.56
CA HIS A 109 18.21 5.10 -13.67
C HIS A 109 18.77 3.74 -14.04
N LYS A 110 19.67 3.67 -15.04
CA LYS A 110 20.23 2.42 -15.60
C LYS A 110 20.93 1.52 -14.55
N ALA A 111 21.51 2.11 -13.50
CA ALA A 111 22.13 1.37 -12.42
C ALA A 111 21.14 0.89 -11.33
N ALA A 112 19.82 1.06 -11.54
CA ALA A 112 18.85 0.60 -10.57
C ALA A 112 18.81 -0.93 -10.49
N ARG A 113 18.88 -1.45 -9.28
CA ARG A 113 18.56 -2.85 -9.00
C ARG A 113 17.04 -2.94 -8.87
N CYS A 114 16.44 -3.79 -9.70
CA CYS A 114 15.00 -3.88 -9.83
C CYS A 114 14.44 -5.07 -9.06
N PHE A 115 13.35 -4.83 -8.36
CA PHE A 115 12.61 -5.84 -7.60
C PHE A 115 11.13 -5.71 -7.90
N ALA A 116 10.41 -6.82 -7.91
CA ALA A 116 8.98 -6.84 -8.10
C ALA A 116 8.29 -7.77 -7.11
N VAL A 117 7.04 -7.45 -6.81
CA VAL A 117 6.11 -8.33 -6.12
C VAL A 117 5.31 -9.07 -7.18
N TYR A 118 5.25 -10.38 -7.05
CA TYR A 118 4.47 -11.26 -7.92
C TYR A 118 3.30 -11.85 -7.14
N ALA A 119 2.12 -11.87 -7.74
CA ALA A 119 0.94 -12.56 -7.25
C ALA A 119 0.42 -13.48 -8.35
N GLY A 120 0.34 -14.79 -8.07
CA GLY A 120 -0.02 -15.79 -9.09
C GLY A 120 0.88 -15.73 -10.33
N GLY A 121 2.19 -15.48 -10.15
CA GLY A 121 3.18 -15.35 -11.22
C GLY A 121 3.15 -14.03 -11.99
N ARG A 122 2.20 -13.12 -11.72
CA ARG A 122 2.08 -11.81 -12.39
C ARG A 122 2.75 -10.71 -11.56
N PRO A 123 3.56 -9.83 -12.14
CA PRO A 123 4.15 -8.72 -11.42
C PRO A 123 3.07 -7.66 -11.12
N VAL A 124 2.92 -7.29 -9.85
CA VAL A 124 1.87 -6.39 -9.36
C VAL A 124 2.40 -5.14 -8.67
N ALA A 125 3.66 -5.15 -8.25
CA ALA A 125 4.33 -3.96 -7.74
C ALA A 125 5.83 -4.01 -8.09
N PHE A 126 6.44 -2.84 -8.20
CA PHE A 126 7.84 -2.66 -8.61
C PHE A 126 8.57 -1.70 -7.68
N ASN A 127 9.84 -1.96 -7.46
CA ASN A 127 10.75 -1.03 -6.78
C ASN A 127 12.15 -1.05 -7.41
N GLY A 128 12.61 0.10 -7.84
CA GLY A 128 14.01 0.31 -8.21
C GLY A 128 14.82 0.79 -7.01
N VAL A 129 15.98 0.20 -6.78
CA VAL A 129 16.89 0.56 -5.69
C VAL A 129 18.21 1.07 -6.25
N LEU A 130 18.70 2.17 -5.71
CA LEU A 130 19.97 2.80 -6.09
C LEU A 130 20.86 2.99 -4.87
N HIS A 131 22.16 2.94 -5.08
CA HIS A 131 23.11 3.49 -4.12
C HIS A 131 22.93 4.99 -4.04
N PHE A 132 22.94 5.54 -2.84
CA PHE A 132 22.84 6.98 -2.60
C PHE A 132 24.15 7.49 -1.99
N PRO A 133 25.02 8.12 -2.79
CA PRO A 133 26.22 8.75 -2.27
C PRO A 133 25.85 9.87 -1.30
N HIS A 134 26.37 9.78 -0.09
CA HIS A 134 26.13 10.78 0.95
C HIS A 134 27.46 11.15 1.62
N PRO A 135 27.80 12.44 1.76
CA PRO A 135 29.13 12.86 2.21
C PRO A 135 29.48 12.46 3.64
N LYS A 136 28.47 12.29 4.49
CA LYS A 136 28.68 11.97 5.94
C LYS A 136 28.24 10.55 6.32
N VAL A 137 27.46 9.88 5.50
CA VAL A 137 26.87 8.58 5.82
C VAL A 137 27.13 7.64 4.66
N PRO A 138 28.04 6.68 4.84
CA PRO A 138 28.30 5.69 3.80
C PRO A 138 27.17 4.68 3.64
N ASP A 139 27.18 3.96 2.55
CA ASP A 139 26.41 2.73 2.37
C ASP A 139 24.89 2.85 2.42
N ILE A 140 24.35 4.01 2.02
CA ILE A 140 22.92 4.19 1.88
C ILE A 140 22.43 3.59 0.55
N MET A 141 21.48 2.68 0.64
CA MET A 141 20.66 2.23 -0.48
C MET A 141 19.31 2.93 -0.40
N ARG A 142 18.84 3.45 -1.51
CA ARG A 142 17.56 4.17 -1.54
C ARG A 142 16.57 3.56 -2.53
N SER A 143 15.30 3.53 -2.14
CA SER A 143 14.20 3.33 -3.07
C SER A 143 14.10 4.53 -4.02
N SER A 144 14.19 4.29 -5.32
CA SER A 144 14.15 5.32 -6.37
C SER A 144 12.79 5.43 -7.04
N ARG A 145 12.19 4.33 -7.38
CA ARG A 145 10.87 4.22 -7.99
C ARG A 145 10.09 3.13 -7.28
N THR A 146 8.90 3.44 -6.83
CA THR A 146 7.97 2.46 -6.23
C THR A 146 6.62 2.64 -6.89
N VAL A 147 6.11 1.58 -7.49
CA VAL A 147 4.81 1.58 -8.16
C VAL A 147 4.07 0.30 -7.81
N THR A 148 2.81 0.43 -7.48
CA THR A 148 1.86 -0.69 -7.36
C THR A 148 0.78 -0.47 -8.41
N LEU A 149 0.45 -1.50 -9.18
CA LEU A 149 -0.61 -1.42 -10.19
C LEU A 149 -1.95 -1.01 -9.56
N PRO A 150 -2.81 -0.26 -10.26
CA PRO A 150 -4.05 0.29 -9.71
C PRO A 150 -4.92 -0.74 -8.98
N ASP A 151 -5.15 -1.90 -9.58
CA ASP A 151 -5.99 -2.98 -9.02
C ASP A 151 -5.40 -3.61 -7.74
N TRP A 152 -4.13 -3.37 -7.47
CA TRP A 152 -3.39 -3.93 -6.33
C TRP A 152 -3.04 -2.89 -5.27
N GLN A 153 -3.48 -1.64 -5.45
CA GLN A 153 -3.26 -0.58 -4.47
C GLN A 153 -4.12 -0.82 -3.22
N GLY A 154 -3.65 -0.30 -2.09
CA GLY A 154 -4.35 -0.46 -0.80
C GLY A 154 -4.11 -1.78 -0.08
N LEU A 155 -3.48 -2.79 -0.70
CA LEU A 155 -3.16 -4.09 -0.09
C LEU A 155 -1.86 -4.06 0.75
N GLY A 156 -1.17 -2.93 0.81
CA GLY A 156 0.08 -2.81 1.58
C GLY A 156 1.34 -3.33 0.88
N LEU A 157 1.25 -3.74 -0.40
CA LEU A 157 2.36 -4.36 -1.13
C LEU A 157 3.60 -3.47 -1.21
N ALA A 158 3.43 -2.16 -1.37
CA ALA A 158 4.56 -1.22 -1.40
C ALA A 158 5.28 -1.16 -0.04
N MET A 159 4.56 -1.26 1.08
CA MET A 159 5.16 -1.33 2.41
C MET A 159 5.88 -2.66 2.61
N LEU A 160 5.21 -3.78 2.34
CA LEU A 160 5.77 -5.12 2.43
C LEU A 160 7.10 -5.25 1.65
N MET A 161 7.10 -4.78 0.39
CA MET A 161 8.33 -4.78 -0.42
C MET A 161 9.42 -3.90 0.18
N GLY A 162 9.06 -2.75 0.77
CA GLY A 162 10.01 -1.88 1.46
C GLY A 162 10.60 -2.52 2.71
N ASP A 163 9.77 -3.19 3.49
CA ASP A 163 10.18 -3.89 4.71
C ASP A 163 11.13 -5.04 4.38
N THR A 164 10.82 -5.83 3.34
CA THR A 164 11.67 -6.91 2.86
C THR A 164 13.02 -6.40 2.35
N LEU A 165 13.03 -5.36 1.53
CA LEU A 165 14.26 -4.74 1.02
C LEU A 165 15.08 -4.13 2.17
N GLY A 166 14.42 -3.46 3.12
CA GLY A 166 15.07 -2.90 4.30
C GLY A 166 15.76 -3.97 5.13
N ALA A 167 15.07 -5.08 5.41
CA ALA A 167 15.62 -6.22 6.13
C ALA A 167 16.81 -6.86 5.41
N ALA A 168 16.72 -7.03 4.08
CA ALA A 168 17.77 -7.61 3.28
C ALA A 168 19.02 -6.72 3.19
N TYR A 169 18.87 -5.42 2.93
CA TYR A 169 20.01 -4.51 2.89
C TYR A 169 20.66 -4.35 4.26
N LYS A 170 19.88 -4.30 5.34
CA LYS A 170 20.39 -4.25 6.71
C LYS A 170 21.22 -5.49 7.06
N ALA A 171 20.83 -6.67 6.60
CA ALA A 171 21.55 -7.93 6.82
C ALA A 171 22.96 -7.94 6.22
N ILE A 172 23.18 -7.18 5.14
CA ILE A 172 24.51 -7.03 4.50
C ILE A 172 25.23 -5.73 4.92
N GLY A 173 24.82 -5.11 6.02
CA GLY A 173 25.48 -3.92 6.57
C GLY A 173 25.18 -2.61 5.84
N LYS A 174 24.16 -2.56 4.98
CA LYS A 174 23.72 -1.34 4.29
C LYS A 174 22.54 -0.71 4.99
N ARG A 175 22.44 0.63 4.93
CA ARG A 175 21.28 1.38 5.37
C ARG A 175 20.27 1.47 4.23
N PHE A 176 18.99 1.30 4.51
CA PHE A 176 17.96 1.41 3.49
C PHE A 176 17.01 2.57 3.78
N ARG A 177 16.87 3.47 2.80
CA ARG A 177 16.04 4.68 2.92
C ARG A 177 14.98 4.78 1.85
N ARG A 178 13.85 5.38 2.24
CA ARG A 178 12.75 5.75 1.36
C ARG A 178 12.44 7.24 1.49
N TYR A 179 11.95 7.80 0.38
CA TYR A 179 11.65 9.22 0.25
C TYR A 179 10.21 9.42 -0.24
N PRO A 180 9.19 9.00 0.53
CA PRO A 180 7.81 9.15 0.13
C PRO A 180 7.41 10.62 0.07
N ALA A 181 6.64 10.97 -0.97
CA ALA A 181 6.00 12.28 -1.12
C ALA A 181 4.47 12.20 -1.03
N HIS A 182 3.88 11.02 -1.21
CA HIS A 182 2.45 10.82 -1.11
C HIS A 182 2.00 10.78 0.35
N PRO A 183 1.01 11.60 0.79
CA PRO A 183 0.62 11.70 2.20
C PRO A 183 0.23 10.37 2.86
N ALA A 184 -0.51 9.51 2.16
CA ALA A 184 -0.89 8.20 2.69
C ALA A 184 0.33 7.29 2.90
N PHE A 185 1.34 7.40 2.03
CA PHE A 185 2.56 6.61 2.12
C PHE A 185 3.49 7.13 3.22
N ILE A 186 3.55 8.46 3.42
CA ILE A 186 4.22 9.08 4.57
C ILE A 186 3.59 8.58 5.88
N ARG A 187 2.26 8.66 6.01
CA ARG A 187 1.54 8.16 7.20
C ARG A 187 1.73 6.66 7.44
N ALA A 188 1.84 5.87 6.38
CA ALA A 188 2.07 4.43 6.52
C ALA A 188 3.45 4.12 7.12
N HIS A 189 4.50 4.85 6.69
CA HIS A 189 5.83 4.72 7.27
C HIS A 189 5.90 5.23 8.70
N ASP A 190 5.27 6.38 8.97
CA ASP A 190 5.26 7.01 10.30
C ASP A 190 4.58 6.12 11.37
N LYS A 191 3.55 5.38 10.98
CA LYS A 191 2.85 4.42 11.85
C LYS A 191 3.57 3.08 12.01
N SER A 192 4.55 2.79 11.16
CA SER A 192 5.24 1.51 11.17
C SER A 192 6.42 1.54 12.15
N PRO A 193 6.51 0.61 13.11
CA PRO A 193 7.65 0.52 14.01
C PRO A 193 8.94 0.08 13.30
N LEU A 194 8.86 -0.34 12.04
CA LEU A 194 10.00 -0.76 11.24
C LEU A 194 10.74 0.41 10.59
N TRP A 195 10.17 1.60 10.64
CA TRP A 195 10.71 2.80 9.99
C TRP A 195 10.88 3.94 10.95
N LYS A 196 12.01 4.59 10.87
CA LYS A 196 12.30 5.81 11.64
C LYS A 196 12.30 7.00 10.69
N MET A 197 11.58 8.05 11.03
CA MET A 197 11.65 9.32 10.32
C MET A 197 12.99 9.99 10.61
N GLU A 198 13.81 10.21 9.57
CA GLU A 198 15.09 10.90 9.65
C GLU A 198 14.95 12.39 9.31
N LYS A 199 13.96 12.71 8.46
CA LYS A 199 13.64 14.08 8.09
C LYS A 199 12.16 14.20 7.83
N GLU A 200 11.55 15.18 8.48
CA GLU A 200 10.16 15.53 8.26
C GLU A 200 9.93 16.05 6.83
N GLY A 201 8.75 15.79 6.27
CA GLY A 201 8.36 16.29 4.97
C GLY A 201 8.23 17.80 5.00
N GLY A 202 9.18 18.48 4.36
CA GLY A 202 9.17 19.92 4.18
C GLY A 202 9.24 20.28 2.71
N THR A 203 8.87 21.50 2.38
CA THR A 203 9.12 22.08 1.07
C THR A 203 10.62 22.09 0.79
N PHE A 204 11.02 21.62 -0.39
CA PHE A 204 12.41 21.71 -0.83
C PHE A 204 12.79 23.20 -0.96
N THR A 205 13.65 23.66 -0.06
CA THR A 205 14.12 25.05 -0.03
C THR A 205 15.44 25.26 -0.77
N GLY A 206 15.88 24.30 -1.59
CA GLY A 206 17.07 24.46 -2.41
C GLY A 206 16.87 25.60 -3.43
N ARG A 207 17.84 26.53 -3.50
CA ARG A 207 17.83 27.59 -4.51
C ARG A 207 17.75 26.96 -5.90
N ALA A 208 16.77 27.39 -6.69
CA ALA A 208 16.51 26.89 -8.04
C ALA A 208 17.69 27.04 -9.03
N GLY A 209 18.78 27.68 -8.62
CA GLY A 209 19.99 27.91 -9.41
C GLY A 209 21.17 26.97 -9.13
N GLU A 210 21.11 26.13 -8.10
CA GLU A 210 22.26 25.31 -7.69
C GLU A 210 22.25 23.87 -8.26
N THR A 211 21.19 23.46 -8.91
CA THR A 211 21.11 22.15 -9.56
C THR A 211 21.34 22.30 -11.07
N SER A 212 22.42 21.72 -11.56
CA SER A 212 22.73 21.69 -12.99
C SER A 212 21.57 21.14 -13.83
N GLY A 213 21.30 21.74 -14.98
CA GLY A 213 20.13 21.66 -15.86
C GLY A 213 19.35 20.36 -16.05
N LYS A 214 19.92 19.16 -15.80
CA LYS A 214 19.19 17.88 -15.85
C LYS A 214 18.28 17.64 -14.64
N HIS A 215 18.59 18.22 -13.49
CA HIS A 215 17.81 18.06 -12.26
C HIS A 215 16.72 19.12 -12.07
N GLN A 216 16.77 20.23 -12.81
CA GLN A 216 15.74 21.29 -12.76
C GLN A 216 14.34 20.78 -13.18
N LYS A 217 14.25 19.86 -14.13
CA LYS A 217 12.98 19.29 -14.61
C LYS A 217 12.27 18.41 -13.59
N THR A 218 12.98 17.93 -12.56
CA THR A 218 12.44 17.04 -11.51
C THR A 218 12.31 17.73 -10.15
N ALA A 219 12.84 18.92 -10.00
CA ALA A 219 12.74 19.75 -8.78
C ALA A 219 11.36 20.39 -8.72
N GLN A 220 10.34 19.66 -8.32
CA GLN A 220 9.05 20.27 -7.97
C GLN A 220 9.16 20.88 -6.58
N GLN A 221 9.20 22.21 -6.53
CA GLN A 221 9.45 23.05 -5.35
C GLN A 221 8.42 22.93 -4.20
N GLN A 222 7.34 22.16 -4.34
CA GLN A 222 6.22 22.19 -3.40
C GLN A 222 5.79 20.80 -2.86
N ARG A 223 6.61 19.76 -3.01
CA ARG A 223 6.22 18.44 -2.51
C ARG A 223 6.84 18.17 -1.14
N PRO A 224 6.02 17.89 -0.12
CA PRO A 224 6.53 17.36 1.15
C PRO A 224 7.16 15.99 0.87
N CYS A 225 8.47 15.90 0.98
CA CYS A 225 9.20 14.64 0.84
C CYS A 225 9.83 14.29 2.17
N ALA A 226 9.25 13.35 2.89
CA ALA A 226 9.81 12.84 4.13
C ALA A 226 10.92 11.83 3.85
N THR A 227 11.87 11.69 4.76
CA THR A 227 12.92 10.68 4.69
C THR A 227 12.73 9.68 5.80
N PHE A 228 12.61 8.41 5.44
CA PHE A 228 12.52 7.31 6.38
C PHE A 228 13.68 6.33 6.19
N GLU A 229 14.20 5.83 7.30
CA GLU A 229 15.21 4.78 7.34
C GLU A 229 14.64 3.53 7.97
N TYR A 230 14.94 2.38 7.39
CA TYR A 230 14.53 1.09 7.94
C TYR A 230 15.32 0.76 9.19
N VAL A 231 14.64 0.55 10.30
CA VAL A 231 15.21 0.20 11.61
C VAL A 231 14.77 -1.18 12.12
N GLY A 232 13.84 -1.83 11.43
CA GLY A 232 13.33 -3.15 11.77
C GLY A 232 14.40 -4.24 11.84
N PRO A 233 14.04 -5.50 12.09
CA PRO A 233 14.96 -6.63 12.16
C PRO A 233 15.66 -6.87 10.82
N ALA A 234 16.91 -7.33 10.87
CA ALA A 234 17.60 -7.78 9.68
C ALA A 234 17.09 -9.17 9.27
N MET A 235 17.11 -9.45 7.98
CA MET A 235 16.93 -10.79 7.41
C MET A 235 18.13 -11.68 7.78
N ASP A 236 17.98 -12.98 7.66
CA ASP A 236 19.17 -13.87 7.69
C ASP A 236 20.14 -13.46 6.56
N ARG A 237 21.45 -13.46 6.88
CA ARG A 237 22.45 -12.94 5.94
C ARG A 237 22.55 -13.77 4.66
N ALA A 238 22.47 -15.10 4.75
CA ALA A 238 22.54 -15.96 3.59
C ALA A 238 21.29 -15.79 2.70
N GLN A 239 20.12 -15.71 3.31
CA GLN A 239 18.88 -15.40 2.61
C GLN A 239 18.94 -14.02 1.94
N ALA A 240 19.46 -13.00 2.62
CA ALA A 240 19.60 -11.65 2.08
C ALA A 240 20.53 -11.60 0.86
N VAL A 241 21.66 -12.29 0.92
CA VAL A 241 22.61 -12.37 -0.21
C VAL A 241 21.92 -13.03 -1.40
N ASN A 242 21.29 -14.19 -1.21
CA ASN A 242 20.55 -14.88 -2.27
C ASN A 242 19.43 -14.01 -2.87
N PHE A 243 18.64 -13.35 -2.02
CA PHE A 243 17.55 -12.45 -2.44
C PHE A 243 18.08 -11.25 -3.25
N LEU A 244 19.17 -10.63 -2.82
CA LEU A 244 19.73 -9.43 -3.46
C LEU A 244 20.57 -9.75 -4.71
N GLN A 245 21.13 -10.95 -4.82
CA GLN A 245 21.97 -11.41 -5.94
C GLN A 245 21.25 -12.38 -6.87
N GLY A 246 20.10 -12.90 -6.48
CA GLY A 246 19.29 -13.82 -7.29
C GLY A 246 19.13 -13.31 -8.73
N GLU A 247 19.02 -14.22 -9.68
CA GLU A 247 18.78 -13.87 -11.08
C GLU A 247 17.45 -13.14 -11.22
N PRO A 248 17.38 -12.12 -12.09
CA PRO A 248 16.20 -11.32 -12.33
C PRO A 248 15.09 -12.07 -13.08
#